data_2524807a0f03e595450a30869d0a137f
#
_entry.id   2524807a0f03e595450a30869d0a137f
#
_cell.length_a   1.000
_cell.length_b   1.000
_cell.length_c   1.000
_cell.angle_alpha   90.00
_cell.angle_beta   90.00
_cell.angle_gamma   90.00
#
_symmetry.space_group_name_H-M   'P 1'
#
loop_
_entity.id
_entity.type
_entity.pdbx_description
1 polymer ?
#
loop_
_entity_poly.entity_id
_entity_poly.type
_entity_poly.pdbx_seq_one_letter_code
_entity_poly.pdbx_strand_id
1 'polypeptide(L)'
;MGEGPLDRDAEQLRRLGYAQQLLRDMGGFANFAISFSIISILTGAVTLYGHGLRYGGPLEMTLGWPLVSLLTLPVAASLAQLASSYPTAGALYHWASLLGGRGAGFFTAWLNCIGQFAITAGIDYGLAQFVVALLGLPPQRTLAVYAAVLLSHAVLNHLGVRLVARLNDLSAWVHIAGVAVLAIVLAAFAPRQPAEFLLTRFTDAPRPYWLGFLLGLLQAGWTFTGFDASAHVSEETRDPTRTAPWGIFLSVAVSGLAGWVLLLAVTLAIGDLRATAAADNPFIFVLRGALGTGAGGALVWVAIVAMWFCGLSSVTSNSRMLFAFARDGGLPFSRQLAAVSERYRSPHVAVWVSTAAALAVALWTERYAQYREAVYSAIAALSTIALYTSYGVPIWAGLRARRSGRWTRLGPWHLGRWSTPVNVAALLWICTLTVLFVLPPNQVAGYTFAGALALLCAYWFVWMRARFKGPPVRDI
;
A
#
# COMPACT_ATOMS: atom_id res chain seq x y z
N MET A 1 -23.47 35.70 -6.05
CA MET A 1 -22.92 34.57 -6.82
C MET A 1 -22.55 33.51 -5.79
N GLY A 2 -23.15 32.31 -5.85
CA GLY A 2 -22.82 31.23 -4.93
C GLY A 2 -21.40 30.74 -5.20
N GLU A 3 -20.63 30.49 -4.14
CA GLU A 3 -19.30 29.90 -4.26
C GLU A 3 -19.35 28.58 -5.03
N GLY A 4 -18.49 28.43 -6.03
CA GLY A 4 -18.37 27.21 -6.81
C GLY A 4 -17.87 26.03 -5.95
N PRO A 5 -18.05 24.77 -6.39
CA PRO A 5 -17.58 23.60 -5.66
C PRO A 5 -16.07 23.66 -5.31
N LEU A 6 -15.24 24.13 -6.23
CA LEU A 6 -13.78 24.25 -6.02
C LEU A 6 -13.41 25.33 -4.99
N ASP A 7 -14.20 26.40 -4.88
CA ASP A 7 -14.01 27.45 -3.89
C ASP A 7 -14.30 26.92 -2.47
N ARG A 8 -15.31 26.09 -2.33
CA ARG A 8 -15.66 25.41 -1.06
C ARG A 8 -14.56 24.46 -0.60
N ASP A 9 -14.00 23.66 -1.51
CA ASP A 9 -12.91 22.75 -1.21
C ASP A 9 -11.63 23.51 -0.79
N ALA A 10 -11.33 24.63 -1.48
CA ALA A 10 -10.19 25.49 -1.13
C ALA A 10 -10.40 26.20 0.22
N GLU A 11 -11.64 26.62 0.51
CA GLU A 11 -11.99 27.23 1.81
C GLU A 11 -11.86 26.21 2.95
N GLN A 12 -12.29 24.98 2.74
CA GLN A 12 -12.11 23.91 3.73
C GLN A 12 -10.64 23.65 4.04
N LEU A 13 -9.76 23.63 3.01
CA LEU A 13 -8.33 23.48 3.17
C LEU A 13 -7.73 24.66 3.94
N ARG A 14 -8.19 25.90 3.66
CA ARG A 14 -7.79 27.10 4.41
C ARG A 14 -8.16 27.03 5.88
N ARG A 15 -9.33 26.50 6.23
CA ARG A 15 -9.74 26.27 7.64
C ARG A 15 -8.81 25.28 8.35
N LEU A 16 -8.18 24.37 7.63
CA LEU A 16 -7.14 23.49 8.16
C LEU A 16 -5.74 24.12 8.15
N GLY A 17 -5.64 25.42 7.78
CA GLY A 17 -4.43 26.20 7.82
C GLY A 17 -3.54 26.11 6.57
N TYR A 18 -4.03 25.54 5.47
CA TYR A 18 -3.26 25.35 4.25
C TYR A 18 -3.82 26.12 3.05
N ALA A 19 -2.91 26.68 2.24
CA ALA A 19 -3.26 27.20 0.94
C ALA A 19 -3.31 26.08 -0.12
N GLN A 20 -4.18 26.22 -1.12
CA GLN A 20 -4.23 25.31 -2.25
C GLN A 20 -2.99 25.52 -3.15
N GLN A 21 -2.04 24.61 -3.09
CA GLN A 21 -0.78 24.65 -3.86
C GLN A 21 -0.78 23.64 -5.01
N LEU A 22 -1.36 22.46 -4.76
CA LEU A 22 -1.48 21.39 -5.74
C LEU A 22 -2.68 21.63 -6.67
N LEU A 23 -2.64 21.11 -7.88
CA LEU A 23 -3.73 21.26 -8.85
C LEU A 23 -4.90 20.32 -8.49
N ARG A 24 -6.08 20.86 -8.17
CA ARG A 24 -7.28 20.09 -7.85
C ARG A 24 -8.04 19.71 -9.13
N ASP A 25 -7.69 18.56 -9.69
CA ASP A 25 -8.27 18.08 -10.96
C ASP A 25 -8.74 16.61 -10.94
N MET A 26 -8.47 15.86 -9.87
CA MET A 26 -8.86 14.46 -9.72
C MET A 26 -10.35 14.33 -9.39
N GLY A 27 -11.07 13.48 -10.13
CA GLY A 27 -12.44 13.07 -9.82
C GLY A 27 -12.48 11.91 -8.80
N GLY A 28 -13.68 11.51 -8.37
CA GLY A 28 -13.87 10.43 -7.41
C GLY A 28 -13.34 9.09 -7.90
N PHE A 29 -13.48 8.77 -9.20
CA PHE A 29 -12.94 7.54 -9.78
C PHE A 29 -11.41 7.53 -9.76
N ALA A 30 -10.76 8.63 -10.16
CA ALA A 30 -9.29 8.74 -10.11
C ALA A 30 -8.74 8.64 -8.67
N ASN A 31 -9.48 9.19 -7.69
CA ASN A 31 -9.14 9.06 -6.28
C ASN A 31 -9.27 7.61 -5.76
N PHE A 32 -10.32 6.90 -6.14
CA PHE A 32 -10.45 5.46 -5.88
C PHE A 32 -9.35 4.67 -6.59
N ALA A 33 -9.10 4.98 -7.86
CA ALA A 33 -8.14 4.29 -8.71
C ALA A 33 -6.73 4.27 -8.14
N ILE A 34 -6.27 5.34 -7.48
CA ILE A 34 -4.92 5.39 -6.91
C ILE A 34 -4.76 4.38 -5.77
N SER A 35 -5.69 4.31 -4.83
CA SER A 35 -5.66 3.31 -3.74
C SER A 35 -5.85 1.89 -4.25
N PHE A 36 -6.79 1.70 -5.19
CA PHE A 36 -7.03 0.40 -5.81
C PHE A 36 -5.82 -0.12 -6.60
N SER A 37 -5.10 0.79 -7.27
CA SER A 37 -3.88 0.47 -8.01
C SER A 37 -2.69 0.14 -7.09
N ILE A 38 -2.61 0.72 -5.88
CA ILE A 38 -1.55 0.39 -4.93
C ILE A 38 -1.83 -0.94 -4.22
N ILE A 39 -3.08 -1.22 -3.82
CA ILE A 39 -3.45 -2.56 -3.32
C ILE A 39 -3.11 -3.61 -4.37
N SER A 40 -3.37 -3.32 -5.63
CA SER A 40 -3.02 -4.13 -6.80
C SER A 40 -3.01 -5.64 -6.56
N ILE A 41 -4.16 -6.27 -6.74
CA ILE A 41 -4.29 -7.74 -6.67
C ILE A 41 -3.23 -8.42 -7.57
N LEU A 42 -3.01 -7.87 -8.77
CA LEU A 42 -2.03 -8.37 -9.75
C LEU A 42 -0.57 -8.06 -9.38
N THR A 43 -0.33 -7.36 -8.28
CA THR A 43 1.00 -7.17 -7.71
C THR A 43 1.15 -8.00 -6.43
N GLY A 44 0.47 -7.62 -5.38
CA GLY A 44 0.67 -8.20 -4.05
C GLY A 44 0.31 -9.67 -3.96
N ALA A 45 -0.89 -10.04 -4.41
CA ALA A 45 -1.33 -11.44 -4.38
C ALA A 45 -0.47 -12.35 -5.26
N VAL A 46 0.05 -11.80 -6.37
CA VAL A 46 0.81 -12.53 -7.38
C VAL A 46 2.28 -12.68 -7.02
N THR A 47 2.93 -11.62 -6.54
CA THR A 47 4.36 -11.67 -6.16
C THR A 47 4.59 -12.53 -4.92
N LEU A 48 3.68 -12.50 -3.94
CA LEU A 48 3.75 -13.31 -2.74
C LEU A 48 2.89 -14.59 -2.81
N TYR A 49 2.41 -14.98 -4.01
CA TYR A 49 1.66 -16.22 -4.20
C TYR A 49 2.44 -17.44 -3.68
N GLY A 50 3.71 -17.52 -4.02
CA GLY A 50 4.60 -18.58 -3.53
C GLY A 50 4.77 -18.57 -2.01
N HIS A 51 4.82 -17.40 -1.39
CA HIS A 51 4.89 -17.29 0.07
C HIS A 51 3.65 -17.91 0.72
N GLY A 52 2.45 -17.46 0.37
CA GLY A 52 1.22 -18.02 0.91
C GLY A 52 1.09 -19.54 0.65
N LEU A 53 1.45 -19.98 -0.57
CA LEU A 53 1.39 -21.40 -0.93
C LEU A 53 2.35 -22.27 -0.10
N ARG A 54 3.59 -21.84 0.15
CA ARG A 54 4.58 -22.58 0.95
C ARG A 54 4.25 -22.62 2.42
N TYR A 55 3.58 -21.62 2.95
CA TYR A 55 3.27 -21.51 4.38
C TYR A 55 1.91 -22.08 4.76
N GLY A 56 0.89 -21.94 3.93
CA GLY A 56 -0.48 -22.35 4.24
C GLY A 56 -1.17 -23.22 3.17
N GLY A 57 -0.54 -23.32 1.98
CA GLY A 57 -1.07 -24.13 0.87
C GLY A 57 -2.30 -23.52 0.20
N PRO A 58 -3.07 -24.34 -0.55
CA PRO A 58 -4.35 -23.94 -1.14
C PRO A 58 -5.33 -23.33 -0.14
N LEU A 59 -5.37 -23.82 1.10
CA LEU A 59 -6.24 -23.30 2.15
C LEU A 59 -5.93 -21.84 2.50
N GLU A 60 -4.67 -21.41 2.38
CA GLU A 60 -4.26 -20.00 2.57
C GLU A 60 -4.96 -19.09 1.57
N MET A 61 -5.00 -19.48 0.30
CA MET A 61 -5.66 -18.72 -0.76
C MET A 61 -7.17 -18.65 -0.55
N THR A 62 -7.73 -19.73 -0.02
CA THR A 62 -9.17 -19.91 0.16
C THR A 62 -9.69 -19.18 1.39
N LEU A 63 -9.01 -19.27 2.53
CA LEU A 63 -9.45 -18.71 3.81
C LEU A 63 -8.58 -17.52 4.29
N GLY A 64 -7.27 -17.55 4.07
CA GLY A 64 -6.37 -16.51 4.54
C GLY A 64 -6.64 -15.17 3.86
N TRP A 65 -6.83 -15.16 2.55
CA TRP A 65 -7.16 -13.94 1.81
C TRP A 65 -8.46 -13.27 2.28
N PRO A 66 -9.64 -13.94 2.33
CA PRO A 66 -10.85 -13.32 2.84
C PRO A 66 -10.75 -12.94 4.32
N LEU A 67 -10.02 -13.71 5.14
CA LEU A 67 -9.80 -13.37 6.55
C LEU A 67 -9.09 -12.02 6.67
N VAL A 68 -7.96 -11.84 5.96
CA VAL A 68 -7.21 -10.57 5.99
C VAL A 68 -8.03 -9.43 5.43
N SER A 69 -8.73 -9.61 4.30
CA SER A 69 -9.56 -8.56 3.70
C SER A 69 -10.68 -8.12 4.64
N LEU A 70 -11.40 -9.06 5.27
CA LEU A 70 -12.46 -8.75 6.21
C LEU A 70 -11.95 -8.02 7.46
N LEU A 71 -10.79 -8.42 7.99
CA LEU A 71 -10.18 -7.77 9.16
C LEU A 71 -9.50 -6.43 8.82
N THR A 72 -9.18 -6.17 7.56
CA THR A 72 -8.66 -4.87 7.09
C THR A 72 -9.78 -3.85 6.84
N LEU A 73 -11.01 -4.29 6.52
CA LEU A 73 -12.14 -3.37 6.34
C LEU A 73 -12.40 -2.43 7.53
N PRO A 74 -12.37 -2.86 8.80
CA PRO A 74 -12.40 -1.97 9.96
C PRO A 74 -11.30 -0.90 9.95
N VAL A 75 -10.07 -1.24 9.52
CA VAL A 75 -8.97 -0.28 9.40
C VAL A 75 -9.29 0.75 8.33
N ALA A 76 -9.70 0.31 7.15
CA ALA A 76 -10.09 1.18 6.04
C ALA A 76 -11.26 2.10 6.44
N ALA A 77 -12.29 1.57 7.10
CA ALA A 77 -13.44 2.35 7.57
C ALA A 77 -13.03 3.40 8.64
N SER A 78 -12.11 3.06 9.53
CA SER A 78 -11.58 4.00 10.52
C SER A 78 -10.80 5.15 9.87
N LEU A 79 -9.94 4.85 8.89
CA LEU A 79 -9.21 5.87 8.12
C LEU A 79 -10.14 6.70 7.23
N ALA A 80 -11.16 6.09 6.63
CA ALA A 80 -12.18 6.78 5.85
C ALA A 80 -12.92 7.86 6.67
N GLN A 81 -13.27 7.55 7.93
CA GLN A 81 -13.89 8.52 8.84
C GLN A 81 -12.96 9.72 9.12
N LEU A 82 -11.64 9.47 9.29
CA LEU A 82 -10.65 10.52 9.49
C LEU A 82 -10.45 11.36 8.22
N ALA A 83 -10.35 10.71 7.05
CA ALA A 83 -10.24 11.37 5.76
C ALA A 83 -11.42 12.31 5.45
N SER A 84 -12.63 11.88 5.79
CA SER A 84 -13.84 12.70 5.64
C SER A 84 -13.82 13.97 6.48
N SER A 85 -13.26 13.87 7.69
CA SER A 85 -13.20 15.01 8.62
C SER A 85 -12.05 15.97 8.32
N TYR A 86 -10.92 15.45 7.87
CA TYR A 86 -9.67 16.19 7.68
C TYR A 86 -8.99 15.84 6.34
N PRO A 87 -9.52 16.33 5.21
CA PRO A 87 -9.03 15.98 3.87
C PRO A 87 -7.79 16.80 3.48
N THR A 88 -6.61 16.36 3.91
CA THR A 88 -5.31 16.99 3.60
C THR A 88 -4.34 15.96 3.04
N ALA A 89 -3.36 16.40 2.24
CA ALA A 89 -2.33 15.53 1.68
C ALA A 89 -1.45 14.87 2.76
N GLY A 90 -1.35 15.48 3.93
CA GLY A 90 -0.68 14.89 5.10
C GLY A 90 -1.39 13.68 5.69
N ALA A 91 -2.68 13.51 5.41
CA ALA A 91 -3.51 12.36 5.81
C ALA A 91 -3.19 11.87 7.24
N LEU A 92 -2.69 10.67 7.36
CA LEU A 92 -2.34 10.00 8.63
C LEU A 92 -1.53 10.86 9.59
N TYR A 93 -0.49 11.50 9.05
CA TYR A 93 0.37 12.42 9.78
C TYR A 93 -0.43 13.57 10.39
N HIS A 94 -1.25 14.21 9.56
CA HIS A 94 -2.06 15.35 9.96
C HIS A 94 -3.11 14.95 11.02
N TRP A 95 -3.82 13.83 10.79
CA TRP A 95 -4.81 13.31 11.74
C TRP A 95 -4.18 12.95 13.09
N ALA A 96 -3.03 12.27 13.07
CA ALA A 96 -2.31 11.93 14.30
C ALA A 96 -1.82 13.18 15.04
N SER A 97 -1.39 14.22 14.32
CA SER A 97 -0.97 15.49 14.91
C SER A 97 -2.13 16.23 15.59
N LEU A 98 -3.27 16.35 14.89
CA LEU A 98 -4.46 17.03 15.41
C LEU A 98 -5.06 16.32 16.62
N LEU A 99 -5.23 15.01 16.53
CA LEU A 99 -5.97 14.22 17.52
C LEU A 99 -5.10 13.72 18.66
N GLY A 100 -3.81 13.46 18.39
CA GLY A 100 -2.85 12.88 19.34
C GLY A 100 -1.69 13.79 19.75
N GLY A 101 -1.58 14.95 19.08
CA GLY A 101 -0.51 15.91 19.31
C GLY A 101 0.71 15.71 18.42
N ARG A 102 1.59 16.71 18.37
CA ARG A 102 2.71 16.79 17.41
C ARG A 102 3.67 15.61 17.45
N GLY A 103 3.90 14.98 18.61
CA GLY A 103 4.72 13.78 18.72
C GLY A 103 4.08 12.58 18.00
N ALA A 104 2.78 12.35 18.22
CA ALA A 104 2.04 11.31 17.51
C ALA A 104 2.12 11.50 15.99
N GLY A 105 1.94 12.74 15.51
CA GLY A 105 2.10 13.07 14.09
C GLY A 105 3.50 12.80 13.55
N PHE A 106 4.54 13.21 14.29
CA PHE A 106 5.93 12.99 13.89
C PHE A 106 6.24 11.49 13.67
N PHE A 107 5.91 10.66 14.67
CA PHE A 107 6.14 9.22 14.55
C PHE A 107 5.29 8.59 13.45
N THR A 108 4.02 8.98 13.31
CA THR A 108 3.14 8.52 12.23
C THR A 108 3.74 8.85 10.86
N ALA A 109 4.21 10.08 10.67
CA ALA A 109 4.81 10.53 9.42
C ALA A 109 6.05 9.68 9.03
N TRP A 110 6.98 9.48 9.95
CA TRP A 110 8.18 8.72 9.70
C TRP A 110 7.90 7.22 9.47
N LEU A 111 7.00 6.63 10.25
CA LEU A 111 6.59 5.24 10.05
C LEU A 111 5.91 5.06 8.68
N ASN A 112 5.06 6.00 8.29
CA ASN A 112 4.43 5.96 6.97
C ASN A 112 5.47 6.13 5.85
N CYS A 113 6.41 7.10 5.96
CA CYS A 113 7.50 7.26 4.99
C CYS A 113 8.34 5.99 4.85
N ILE A 114 8.77 5.36 5.95
CA ILE A 114 9.54 4.11 5.93
C ILE A 114 8.74 3.00 5.23
N GLY A 115 7.47 2.86 5.57
CA GLY A 115 6.57 1.90 4.94
C GLY A 115 6.40 2.16 3.44
N GLN A 116 6.19 3.41 3.06
CA GLN A 116 6.02 3.84 1.67
C GLN A 116 7.30 3.64 0.82
N PHE A 117 8.49 3.88 1.36
CA PHE A 117 9.75 3.60 0.67
C PHE A 117 9.95 2.11 0.45
N ALA A 118 9.70 1.31 1.49
CA ALA A 118 9.84 -0.13 1.42
C ALA A 118 8.80 -0.78 0.49
N ILE A 119 7.54 -0.33 0.51
CA ILE A 119 6.51 -0.89 -0.38
C ILE A 119 6.76 -0.52 -1.83
N THR A 120 7.18 0.72 -2.14
CA THR A 120 7.55 1.14 -3.50
C THR A 120 8.70 0.29 -4.02
N ALA A 121 9.74 0.07 -3.19
CA ALA A 121 10.84 -0.80 -3.54
C ALA A 121 10.38 -2.24 -3.81
N GLY A 122 9.52 -2.80 -2.95
CA GLY A 122 8.99 -4.16 -3.11
C GLY A 122 8.14 -4.34 -4.37
N ILE A 123 7.27 -3.38 -4.69
CA ILE A 123 6.42 -3.41 -5.88
C ILE A 123 7.29 -3.46 -7.15
N ASP A 124 8.19 -2.50 -7.31
CA ASP A 124 8.97 -2.34 -8.54
C ASP A 124 10.06 -3.42 -8.67
N TYR A 125 10.60 -3.90 -7.53
CA TYR A 125 11.54 -5.02 -7.54
C TYR A 125 10.84 -6.34 -7.90
N GLY A 126 9.64 -6.58 -7.38
CA GLY A 126 8.79 -7.70 -7.77
C GLY A 126 8.47 -7.68 -9.27
N LEU A 127 8.08 -6.52 -9.81
CA LEU A 127 7.88 -6.32 -11.25
C LEU A 127 9.14 -6.68 -12.04
N ALA A 128 10.31 -6.19 -11.61
CA ALA A 128 11.57 -6.48 -12.30
C ALA A 128 11.90 -7.97 -12.30
N GLN A 129 11.63 -8.69 -11.20
CA GLN A 129 11.79 -10.14 -11.16
C GLN A 129 10.85 -10.86 -12.14
N PHE A 130 9.60 -10.41 -12.27
CA PHE A 130 8.65 -10.97 -13.24
C PHE A 130 9.10 -10.75 -14.68
N VAL A 131 9.59 -9.56 -15.02
CA VAL A 131 10.13 -9.25 -16.35
C VAL A 131 11.35 -10.14 -16.66
N VAL A 132 12.28 -10.25 -15.72
CA VAL A 132 13.50 -11.06 -15.87
C VAL A 132 13.15 -12.54 -16.05
N ALA A 133 12.24 -13.07 -15.21
CA ALA A 133 11.80 -14.48 -15.31
C ALA A 133 11.04 -14.76 -16.61
N LEU A 134 10.14 -13.86 -17.03
CA LEU A 134 9.33 -14.03 -18.22
C LEU A 134 10.16 -14.01 -19.50
N LEU A 135 11.16 -13.11 -19.57
CA LEU A 135 12.03 -12.93 -20.74
C LEU A 135 13.26 -13.87 -20.72
N GLY A 136 13.43 -14.68 -19.66
CA GLY A 136 14.61 -15.55 -19.51
C GLY A 136 15.93 -14.77 -19.40
N LEU A 137 15.91 -13.56 -18.84
CA LEU A 137 17.09 -12.73 -18.67
C LEU A 137 17.94 -13.23 -17.48
N PRO A 138 19.25 -12.99 -17.49
CA PRO A 138 20.08 -13.29 -16.33
C PRO A 138 19.61 -12.53 -15.08
N PRO A 139 19.57 -13.17 -13.90
CA PRO A 139 19.11 -12.53 -12.65
C PRO A 139 19.83 -11.22 -12.29
N GLN A 140 21.06 -11.03 -12.76
CA GLN A 140 21.87 -9.81 -12.59
C GLN A 140 21.23 -8.58 -13.28
N ARG A 141 20.31 -8.78 -14.21
CA ARG A 141 19.56 -7.69 -14.88
C ARG A 141 18.42 -7.13 -14.05
N THR A 142 18.03 -7.79 -12.96
CA THR A 142 16.90 -7.35 -12.11
C THR A 142 17.05 -5.90 -11.65
N LEU A 143 18.23 -5.51 -11.16
CA LEU A 143 18.46 -4.13 -10.71
C LEU A 143 18.38 -3.11 -11.84
N ALA A 144 18.84 -3.44 -13.04
CA ALA A 144 18.75 -2.54 -14.19
C ALA A 144 17.31 -2.35 -14.65
N VAL A 145 16.52 -3.43 -14.71
CA VAL A 145 15.08 -3.36 -15.01
C VAL A 145 14.34 -2.54 -13.94
N TYR A 146 14.61 -2.83 -12.68
CA TYR A 146 14.06 -2.07 -11.56
C TYR A 146 14.34 -0.57 -11.66
N ALA A 147 15.60 -0.19 -11.88
CA ALA A 147 15.99 1.22 -12.00
C ALA A 147 15.29 1.91 -13.18
N ALA A 148 15.15 1.22 -14.33
CA ALA A 148 14.43 1.76 -15.49
C ALA A 148 12.93 1.98 -15.19
N VAL A 149 12.29 1.02 -14.53
CA VAL A 149 10.88 1.12 -14.09
C VAL A 149 10.70 2.28 -13.12
N LEU A 150 11.51 2.33 -12.07
CA LEU A 150 11.43 3.36 -11.04
C LEU A 150 11.70 4.76 -11.62
N LEU A 151 12.65 4.89 -12.55
CA LEU A 151 12.90 6.14 -13.28
C LEU A 151 11.68 6.57 -14.10
N SER A 152 11.01 5.63 -14.78
CA SER A 152 9.78 5.93 -15.53
C SER A 152 8.69 6.50 -14.63
N HIS A 153 8.50 5.93 -13.42
CA HIS A 153 7.56 6.42 -12.42
C HIS A 153 7.93 7.83 -11.92
N ALA A 154 9.22 8.08 -11.68
CA ALA A 154 9.70 9.40 -11.26
C ALA A 154 9.42 10.47 -12.32
N VAL A 155 9.74 10.20 -13.58
CA VAL A 155 9.52 11.13 -14.70
C VAL A 155 8.04 11.44 -14.87
N LEU A 156 7.17 10.43 -14.88
CA LEU A 156 5.73 10.64 -15.03
C LEU A 156 5.13 11.43 -13.87
N ASN A 157 5.52 11.14 -12.63
CA ASN A 157 5.09 11.91 -11.47
C ASN A 157 5.63 13.36 -11.48
N HIS A 158 6.82 13.58 -12.02
CA HIS A 158 7.37 14.92 -12.19
C HIS A 158 6.56 15.75 -13.19
N LEU A 159 6.08 15.14 -14.30
CA LEU A 159 5.32 15.81 -15.35
C LEU A 159 3.91 16.26 -14.94
N GLY A 160 3.46 15.88 -13.74
CA GLY A 160 2.31 16.50 -13.10
C GLY A 160 1.06 15.65 -12.96
N VAL A 161 0.17 16.16 -12.12
CA VAL A 161 -1.02 15.44 -11.62
C VAL A 161 -2.01 15.05 -12.70
N ARG A 162 -2.20 15.86 -13.76
CA ARG A 162 -3.15 15.55 -14.83
C ARG A 162 -2.80 14.27 -15.59
N LEU A 163 -1.51 14.08 -15.89
CA LEU A 163 -1.03 12.87 -16.54
C LEU A 163 -1.21 11.66 -15.61
N VAL A 164 -0.78 11.81 -14.36
CA VAL A 164 -0.89 10.75 -13.34
C VAL A 164 -2.35 10.39 -13.08
N ALA A 165 -3.27 11.35 -13.00
CA ALA A 165 -4.70 11.07 -12.83
C ALA A 165 -5.27 10.21 -13.97
N ARG A 166 -4.96 10.56 -15.23
CA ARG A 166 -5.39 9.77 -16.40
C ARG A 166 -4.78 8.36 -16.41
N LEU A 167 -3.51 8.25 -16.04
CA LEU A 167 -2.83 6.95 -15.92
C LEU A 167 -3.41 6.11 -14.78
N ASN A 168 -3.84 6.73 -13.68
CA ASN A 168 -4.53 6.02 -12.60
C ASN A 168 -5.95 5.54 -13.02
N ASP A 169 -6.69 6.34 -13.80
CA ASP A 169 -7.96 5.89 -14.38
C ASP A 169 -7.74 4.67 -15.27
N LEU A 170 -6.73 4.73 -16.16
CA LEU A 170 -6.35 3.59 -17.00
C LEU A 170 -5.91 2.39 -16.17
N SER A 171 -5.13 2.63 -15.12
CA SER A 171 -4.70 1.60 -14.17
C SER A 171 -5.86 0.83 -13.57
N ALA A 172 -6.90 1.53 -13.10
CA ALA A 172 -8.06 0.86 -12.52
C ALA A 172 -8.73 -0.07 -13.54
N TRP A 173 -8.89 0.37 -14.79
CA TRP A 173 -9.43 -0.48 -15.85
C TRP A 173 -8.51 -1.66 -16.18
N VAL A 174 -7.20 -1.47 -16.23
CA VAL A 174 -6.22 -2.57 -16.43
C VAL A 174 -6.31 -3.59 -15.31
N HIS A 175 -6.44 -3.14 -14.06
CA HIS A 175 -6.59 -4.05 -12.92
C HIS A 175 -7.92 -4.81 -12.96
N ILE A 176 -9.04 -4.13 -13.19
CA ILE A 176 -10.37 -4.75 -13.26
C ILE A 176 -10.42 -5.75 -14.41
N ALA A 177 -10.04 -5.31 -15.62
CA ALA A 177 -10.04 -6.16 -16.80
C ALA A 177 -9.01 -7.29 -16.67
N GLY A 178 -7.82 -7.00 -16.16
CA GLY A 178 -6.75 -7.98 -15.97
C GLY A 178 -7.16 -9.10 -15.02
N VAL A 179 -7.71 -8.77 -13.85
CA VAL A 179 -8.22 -9.77 -12.90
C VAL A 179 -9.33 -10.59 -13.53
N ALA A 180 -10.29 -9.94 -14.20
CA ALA A 180 -11.39 -10.63 -14.87
C ALA A 180 -10.88 -11.58 -15.98
N VAL A 181 -9.99 -11.10 -16.85
CA VAL A 181 -9.42 -11.91 -17.94
C VAL A 181 -8.65 -13.10 -17.39
N LEU A 182 -7.77 -12.90 -16.39
CA LEU A 182 -7.03 -14.01 -15.79
C LEU A 182 -7.98 -15.06 -15.18
N ALA A 183 -8.95 -14.60 -14.37
CA ALA A 183 -9.90 -15.50 -13.72
C ALA A 183 -10.76 -16.28 -14.75
N ILE A 184 -11.30 -15.61 -15.77
CA ILE A 184 -12.13 -16.22 -16.81
C ILE A 184 -11.31 -17.19 -17.66
N VAL A 185 -10.12 -16.81 -18.12
CA VAL A 185 -9.28 -17.67 -18.98
C VAL A 185 -8.84 -18.91 -18.20
N LEU A 186 -8.39 -18.77 -16.94
CA LEU A 186 -8.08 -19.93 -16.11
C LEU A 186 -9.33 -20.81 -15.88
N ALA A 187 -10.45 -20.21 -15.56
CA ALA A 187 -11.68 -20.95 -15.35
C ALA A 187 -12.20 -21.66 -16.63
N ALA A 188 -11.95 -21.12 -17.81
CA ALA A 188 -12.44 -21.71 -19.06
C ALA A 188 -11.50 -22.74 -19.69
N PHE A 189 -10.17 -22.53 -19.59
CA PHE A 189 -9.19 -23.24 -20.40
C PHE A 189 -8.12 -24.01 -19.59
N ALA A 190 -7.93 -23.69 -18.29
CA ALA A 190 -6.95 -24.42 -17.49
C ALA A 190 -7.51 -25.78 -17.03
N PRO A 191 -6.67 -26.84 -16.94
CA PRO A 191 -7.00 -28.04 -16.19
C PRO A 191 -7.37 -27.66 -14.75
N ARG A 192 -8.37 -28.30 -14.18
CA ARG A 192 -8.86 -27.94 -12.83
C ARG A 192 -8.67 -29.05 -11.84
N GLN A 193 -8.15 -28.70 -10.69
CA GLN A 193 -8.25 -29.54 -9.51
C GLN A 193 -9.71 -29.62 -9.01
N PRO A 194 -10.11 -30.69 -8.33
CA PRO A 194 -11.41 -30.78 -7.68
C PRO A 194 -11.55 -29.72 -6.58
N ALA A 195 -12.77 -29.32 -6.26
CA ALA A 195 -13.02 -28.24 -5.31
C ALA A 195 -12.42 -28.49 -3.91
N GLU A 196 -12.34 -29.75 -3.51
CA GLU A 196 -11.73 -30.19 -2.23
C GLU A 196 -10.25 -29.80 -2.14
N PHE A 197 -9.56 -29.64 -3.29
CA PHE A 197 -8.17 -29.20 -3.34
C PHE A 197 -7.98 -27.83 -2.68
N LEU A 198 -8.96 -26.95 -2.76
CA LEU A 198 -8.94 -25.63 -2.13
C LEU A 198 -8.83 -25.69 -0.60
N LEU A 199 -9.18 -26.83 0.01
CA LEU A 199 -9.08 -27.06 1.45
C LEU A 199 -7.79 -27.80 1.85
N THR A 200 -6.91 -28.06 0.87
CA THR A 200 -5.65 -28.77 1.11
C THR A 200 -4.72 -27.92 1.98
N ARG A 201 -4.25 -28.54 3.05
CA ARG A 201 -3.23 -28.00 3.95
C ARG A 201 -1.85 -28.40 3.44
N PHE A 202 -0.96 -27.41 3.30
CA PHE A 202 0.41 -27.67 2.89
C PHE A 202 1.34 -26.66 3.57
N THR A 203 2.53 -27.12 3.96
CA THR A 203 3.61 -26.27 4.47
C THR A 203 4.95 -26.96 4.17
N ASP A 204 5.91 -26.17 3.69
CA ASP A 204 7.29 -26.64 3.44
C ASP A 204 8.15 -26.65 4.70
N ALA A 205 7.73 -25.95 5.76
CA ALA A 205 8.56 -25.75 6.94
C ALA A 205 8.24 -26.77 8.04
N PRO A 206 9.24 -27.21 8.83
CA PRO A 206 9.04 -28.10 9.98
C PRO A 206 8.42 -27.31 11.15
N ARG A 207 7.18 -26.91 11.01
CA ARG A 207 6.42 -26.16 12.03
C ARG A 207 4.96 -26.61 12.06
N PRO A 208 4.24 -26.36 13.17
CA PRO A 208 2.80 -26.63 13.23
C PRO A 208 2.07 -25.87 12.11
N TYR A 209 1.15 -26.54 11.44
CA TYR A 209 0.41 -25.98 10.29
C TYR A 209 -0.26 -24.64 10.59
N TRP A 210 -0.91 -24.50 11.76
CA TRP A 210 -1.58 -23.27 12.16
C TRP A 210 -0.63 -22.05 12.19
N LEU A 211 0.63 -22.26 12.61
CA LEU A 211 1.65 -21.19 12.60
C LEU A 211 2.09 -20.88 11.17
N GLY A 212 2.25 -21.90 10.33
CA GLY A 212 2.50 -21.72 8.90
C GLY A 212 1.41 -20.87 8.26
N PHE A 213 0.14 -21.28 8.43
CA PHE A 213 -1.01 -20.53 7.92
C PHE A 213 -1.03 -19.06 8.35
N LEU A 214 -0.80 -18.78 9.63
CA LEU A 214 -0.74 -17.40 10.11
C LEU A 214 0.42 -16.59 9.48
N LEU A 215 1.58 -17.21 9.27
CA LEU A 215 2.71 -16.56 8.59
C LEU A 215 2.44 -16.37 7.09
N GLY A 216 1.69 -17.26 6.47
CA GLY A 216 1.22 -17.16 5.08
C GLY A 216 0.36 -15.91 4.83
N LEU A 217 -0.37 -15.44 5.87
CA LEU A 217 -1.17 -14.21 5.80
C LEU A 217 -0.39 -12.96 5.36
N LEU A 218 0.95 -13.01 5.36
CA LEU A 218 1.78 -11.91 4.83
C LEU A 218 1.46 -11.60 3.36
N GLN A 219 1.10 -12.59 2.55
CA GLN A 219 0.68 -12.37 1.17
C GLN A 219 -0.48 -11.37 1.08
N ALA A 220 -1.57 -11.65 1.79
CA ALA A 220 -2.72 -10.77 1.83
C ALA A 220 -2.43 -9.50 2.65
N GLY A 221 -1.75 -9.62 3.79
CA GLY A 221 -1.40 -8.50 4.67
C GLY A 221 -0.58 -7.43 3.96
N TRP A 222 0.39 -7.82 3.13
CA TRP A 222 1.16 -6.89 2.32
C TRP A 222 0.31 -6.29 1.18
N THR A 223 -0.48 -7.11 0.52
CA THR A 223 -1.36 -6.65 -0.57
C THR A 223 -2.35 -5.58 -0.08
N PHE A 224 -2.96 -5.77 1.09
CA PHE A 224 -3.88 -4.79 1.68
C PHE A 224 -3.15 -3.67 2.42
N THR A 225 -2.19 -3.01 1.75
CA THR A 225 -1.53 -1.78 2.20
C THR A 225 -1.66 -0.70 1.13
N GLY A 226 -1.43 0.57 1.50
CA GLY A 226 -1.47 1.69 0.57
C GLY A 226 -2.87 2.19 0.19
N PHE A 227 -3.94 1.67 0.81
CA PHE A 227 -5.30 2.19 0.60
C PHE A 227 -5.50 3.61 1.16
N ASP A 228 -4.59 4.10 1.98
CA ASP A 228 -4.51 5.48 2.45
C ASP A 228 -4.12 6.49 1.36
N ALA A 229 -3.67 6.04 0.20
CA ALA A 229 -3.26 6.89 -0.93
C ALA A 229 -4.37 7.85 -1.39
N SER A 230 -5.63 7.43 -1.36
CA SER A 230 -6.79 8.30 -1.63
C SER A 230 -6.83 9.53 -0.73
N ALA A 231 -6.37 9.40 0.53
CA ALA A 231 -6.26 10.53 1.44
C ALA A 231 -5.05 11.42 1.11
N HIS A 232 -3.90 10.84 0.72
CA HIS A 232 -2.72 11.61 0.36
C HIS A 232 -2.89 12.50 -0.88
N VAL A 233 -3.84 12.19 -1.75
CA VAL A 233 -4.21 13.03 -2.91
C VAL A 233 -5.45 13.90 -2.67
N SER A 234 -5.91 14.06 -1.43
CA SER A 234 -7.12 14.84 -1.09
C SER A 234 -7.03 16.31 -1.54
N GLU A 235 -5.86 16.93 -1.52
CA GLU A 235 -5.65 18.29 -1.97
C GLU A 235 -5.72 18.44 -3.51
N GLU A 236 -5.58 17.32 -4.23
CA GLU A 236 -5.72 17.22 -5.69
C GLU A 236 -7.11 16.74 -6.12
N THR A 237 -7.96 16.29 -5.17
CA THR A 237 -9.27 15.67 -5.40
C THR A 237 -10.41 16.67 -5.19
N ARG A 238 -11.46 16.59 -6.05
CA ARG A 238 -12.70 17.35 -5.93
C ARG A 238 -13.63 16.68 -4.92
N ASP A 239 -14.31 17.46 -4.09
CA ASP A 239 -15.15 17.00 -2.96
C ASP A 239 -14.45 15.91 -2.11
N PRO A 240 -13.24 16.19 -1.56
CA PRO A 240 -12.42 15.15 -0.94
C PRO A 240 -13.05 14.60 0.35
N THR A 241 -13.96 15.32 0.99
CA THR A 241 -14.68 14.85 2.19
C THR A 241 -15.57 13.64 1.94
N ARG A 242 -16.01 13.46 0.71
CA ARG A 242 -16.85 12.33 0.28
C ARG A 242 -16.08 11.34 -0.58
N THR A 243 -15.24 11.84 -1.49
CA THR A 243 -14.53 10.97 -2.45
C THR A 243 -13.42 10.18 -1.82
N ALA A 244 -12.55 10.80 -1.01
CA ALA A 244 -11.43 10.09 -0.38
C ALA A 244 -11.87 8.96 0.57
N PRO A 245 -12.88 9.12 1.45
CA PRO A 245 -13.38 8.02 2.27
C PRO A 245 -13.84 6.81 1.47
N TRP A 246 -14.60 7.04 0.40
CA TRP A 246 -15.04 5.95 -0.47
C TRP A 246 -13.88 5.32 -1.24
N GLY A 247 -12.91 6.12 -1.68
CA GLY A 247 -11.69 5.61 -2.31
C GLY A 247 -10.93 4.64 -1.39
N ILE A 248 -10.75 5.00 -0.12
CA ILE A 248 -10.13 4.14 0.90
C ILE A 248 -10.92 2.86 1.11
N PHE A 249 -12.22 2.96 1.40
CA PHE A 249 -13.03 1.81 1.78
C PHE A 249 -13.28 0.84 0.61
N LEU A 250 -13.68 1.38 -0.54
CA LEU A 250 -14.00 0.55 -1.72
C LEU A 250 -12.77 -0.12 -2.31
N SER A 251 -11.59 0.50 -2.24
CA SER A 251 -10.36 -0.14 -2.73
C SER A 251 -10.06 -1.44 -1.99
N VAL A 252 -10.28 -1.48 -0.68
CA VAL A 252 -10.13 -2.72 0.12
C VAL A 252 -11.24 -3.72 -0.17
N ALA A 253 -12.51 -3.27 -0.18
CA ALA A 253 -13.66 -4.16 -0.36
C ALA A 253 -13.67 -4.84 -1.74
N VAL A 254 -13.43 -4.05 -2.80
CA VAL A 254 -13.40 -4.55 -4.19
C VAL A 254 -12.21 -5.49 -4.40
N SER A 255 -11.01 -5.09 -3.91
CA SER A 255 -9.81 -5.93 -4.00
C SER A 255 -9.94 -7.21 -3.20
N GLY A 256 -10.63 -7.17 -2.05
CA GLY A 256 -10.91 -8.36 -1.25
C GLY A 256 -11.68 -9.42 -2.03
N LEU A 257 -12.78 -9.02 -2.64
CA LEU A 257 -13.63 -9.93 -3.42
C LEU A 257 -12.96 -10.38 -4.72
N ALA A 258 -12.47 -9.44 -5.52
CA ALA A 258 -11.90 -9.74 -6.83
C ALA A 258 -10.61 -10.55 -6.74
N GLY A 259 -9.76 -10.25 -5.74
CA GLY A 259 -8.53 -10.99 -5.47
C GLY A 259 -8.81 -12.41 -5.00
N TRP A 260 -9.84 -12.61 -4.18
CA TRP A 260 -10.26 -13.95 -3.77
C TRP A 260 -10.66 -14.81 -4.98
N VAL A 261 -11.50 -14.28 -5.86
CA VAL A 261 -11.91 -15.00 -7.09
C VAL A 261 -10.70 -15.36 -7.95
N LEU A 262 -9.76 -14.42 -8.14
CA LEU A 262 -8.53 -14.68 -8.90
C LEU A 262 -7.68 -15.78 -8.25
N LEU A 263 -7.45 -15.70 -6.94
CA LEU A 263 -6.64 -16.67 -6.21
C LEU A 263 -7.25 -18.08 -6.24
N LEU A 264 -8.57 -18.19 -6.14
CA LEU A 264 -9.26 -19.48 -6.32
C LEU A 264 -9.03 -20.05 -7.72
N ALA A 265 -9.14 -19.21 -8.76
CA ALA A 265 -8.92 -19.65 -10.14
C ALA A 265 -7.46 -20.10 -10.38
N VAL A 266 -6.47 -19.34 -9.89
CA VAL A 266 -5.06 -19.72 -9.99
C VAL A 266 -4.77 -21.01 -9.22
N THR A 267 -5.32 -21.13 -8.01
CA THR A 267 -5.08 -22.30 -7.14
C THR A 267 -5.69 -23.58 -7.71
N LEU A 268 -6.88 -23.50 -8.30
CA LEU A 268 -7.50 -24.65 -8.99
C LEU A 268 -6.73 -25.04 -10.26
N ALA A 269 -5.93 -24.16 -10.86
CA ALA A 269 -5.12 -24.45 -12.03
C ALA A 269 -3.75 -25.08 -11.69
N ILE A 270 -3.41 -25.30 -10.43
CA ILE A 270 -2.18 -25.98 -10.01
C ILE A 270 -2.21 -27.44 -10.48
N GLY A 271 -1.23 -27.85 -11.30
CA GLY A 271 -1.08 -29.26 -11.71
C GLY A 271 -0.47 -30.12 -10.60
N ASP A 272 0.71 -29.75 -10.14
CA ASP A 272 1.43 -30.38 -9.03
C ASP A 272 1.76 -29.35 -7.95
N LEU A 273 1.25 -29.58 -6.74
CA LEU A 273 1.38 -28.63 -5.62
C LEU A 273 2.84 -28.51 -5.16
N ARG A 274 3.58 -29.60 -5.06
CA ARG A 274 4.96 -29.59 -4.60
C ARG A 274 5.89 -28.95 -5.61
N ALA A 275 5.75 -29.29 -6.89
CA ALA A 275 6.51 -28.67 -7.97
C ALA A 275 6.20 -27.17 -8.06
N THR A 276 4.94 -26.78 -7.90
CA THR A 276 4.54 -25.36 -7.88
C THR A 276 5.16 -24.63 -6.71
N ALA A 277 5.10 -25.18 -5.50
CA ALA A 277 5.70 -24.56 -4.31
C ALA A 277 7.23 -24.43 -4.40
N ALA A 278 7.90 -25.38 -5.06
CA ALA A 278 9.34 -25.38 -5.26
C ALA A 278 9.83 -24.48 -6.41
N ALA A 279 8.93 -24.00 -7.26
CA ALA A 279 9.29 -23.13 -8.39
C ALA A 279 9.80 -21.76 -7.93
N ASP A 280 10.74 -21.16 -8.68
CA ASP A 280 11.26 -19.81 -8.41
C ASP A 280 10.16 -18.74 -8.43
N ASN A 281 9.21 -18.90 -9.37
CA ASN A 281 8.02 -18.06 -9.43
C ASN A 281 6.77 -18.94 -9.62
N PRO A 282 6.11 -19.33 -8.53
CA PRO A 282 4.94 -20.21 -8.57
C PRO A 282 3.79 -19.70 -9.44
N PHE A 283 3.54 -18.39 -9.47
CA PHE A 283 2.47 -17.83 -10.30
C PHE A 283 2.74 -18.01 -11.80
N ILE A 284 3.95 -17.68 -12.25
CA ILE A 284 4.36 -17.90 -13.66
C ILE A 284 4.34 -19.41 -14.00
N PHE A 285 4.79 -20.24 -13.05
CA PHE A 285 4.79 -21.68 -13.21
C PHE A 285 3.38 -22.24 -13.46
N VAL A 286 2.39 -21.83 -12.64
CA VAL A 286 1.00 -22.24 -12.82
C VAL A 286 0.45 -21.76 -14.17
N LEU A 287 0.61 -20.49 -14.53
CA LEU A 287 0.04 -19.95 -15.78
C LEU A 287 0.63 -20.63 -17.02
N ARG A 288 1.95 -20.82 -17.06
CA ARG A 288 2.60 -21.50 -18.19
C ARG A 288 2.32 -23.01 -18.22
N GLY A 289 2.23 -23.64 -17.06
CA GLY A 289 1.88 -25.04 -16.95
C GLY A 289 0.45 -25.36 -17.40
N ALA A 290 -0.48 -24.49 -17.03
CA ALA A 290 -1.91 -24.68 -17.31
C ALA A 290 -2.30 -24.27 -18.77
N LEU A 291 -1.69 -23.22 -19.31
CA LEU A 291 -2.12 -22.58 -20.57
C LEU A 291 -1.04 -22.60 -21.67
N GLY A 292 0.12 -23.21 -21.36
CA GLY A 292 1.28 -23.18 -22.27
C GLY A 292 2.07 -21.88 -22.23
N THR A 293 3.25 -21.87 -22.85
CA THR A 293 4.19 -20.75 -22.79
C THR A 293 3.66 -19.47 -23.45
N GLY A 294 2.87 -19.59 -24.53
CA GLY A 294 2.29 -18.46 -25.26
C GLY A 294 1.18 -17.75 -24.49
N ALA A 295 0.06 -18.42 -24.25
CA ALA A 295 -1.08 -17.84 -23.57
C ALA A 295 -0.78 -17.53 -22.11
N GLY A 296 -0.11 -18.44 -21.36
CA GLY A 296 0.34 -18.19 -20.01
C GLY A 296 1.28 -17.00 -19.90
N GLY A 297 2.25 -16.87 -20.84
CA GLY A 297 3.14 -15.73 -20.92
C GLY A 297 2.40 -14.40 -21.18
N ALA A 298 1.40 -14.40 -22.07
CA ALA A 298 0.58 -13.21 -22.34
C ALA A 298 -0.19 -12.74 -21.07
N LEU A 299 -0.71 -13.67 -20.28
CA LEU A 299 -1.37 -13.33 -19.00
C LEU A 299 -0.39 -12.80 -17.96
N VAL A 300 0.85 -13.28 -17.94
CA VAL A 300 1.91 -12.72 -17.08
C VAL A 300 2.21 -11.26 -17.48
N TRP A 301 2.18 -10.92 -18.78
CA TRP A 301 2.33 -9.52 -19.22
C TRP A 301 1.20 -8.62 -18.71
N VAL A 302 -0.03 -9.11 -18.64
CA VAL A 302 -1.15 -8.37 -18.02
C VAL A 302 -0.82 -8.03 -16.55
N ALA A 303 -0.29 -8.99 -15.79
CA ALA A 303 0.14 -8.74 -14.41
C ALA A 303 1.30 -7.73 -14.35
N ILE A 304 2.31 -7.85 -15.22
CA ILE A 304 3.45 -6.91 -15.28
C ILE A 304 2.99 -5.47 -15.54
N VAL A 305 2.04 -5.27 -16.46
CA VAL A 305 1.48 -3.94 -16.74
C VAL A 305 0.74 -3.38 -15.51
N ALA A 306 -0.03 -4.21 -14.82
CA ALA A 306 -0.70 -3.81 -13.58
C ALA A 306 0.31 -3.48 -12.46
N MET A 307 1.39 -4.26 -12.32
CA MET A 307 2.49 -3.97 -11.39
C MET A 307 3.14 -2.62 -11.68
N TRP A 308 3.35 -2.28 -12.96
CA TRP A 308 3.90 -0.99 -13.34
C TRP A 308 3.00 0.18 -12.89
N PHE A 309 1.70 0.06 -13.09
CA PHE A 309 0.76 1.06 -12.59
C PHE A 309 0.73 1.15 -11.06
N CYS A 310 0.88 0.02 -10.36
CA CYS A 310 0.98 -0.02 -8.92
C CYS A 310 2.17 0.81 -8.41
N GLY A 311 3.36 0.62 -8.99
CA GLY A 311 4.56 1.41 -8.65
C GLY A 311 4.40 2.90 -8.96
N LEU A 312 3.79 3.25 -10.10
CA LEU A 312 3.48 4.63 -10.45
C LEU A 312 2.62 5.31 -9.37
N SER A 313 1.54 4.63 -8.95
CA SER A 313 0.63 5.13 -7.91
C SER A 313 1.31 5.21 -6.53
N SER A 314 2.20 4.25 -6.23
CA SER A 314 2.98 4.24 -4.99
C SER A 314 3.92 5.45 -4.89
N VAL A 315 4.65 5.80 -5.95
CA VAL A 315 5.48 7.02 -6.01
C VAL A 315 4.62 8.27 -5.87
N THR A 316 3.41 8.27 -6.45
CA THR A 316 2.45 9.38 -6.29
C THR A 316 2.11 9.60 -4.83
N SER A 317 1.60 8.58 -4.13
CA SER A 317 1.22 8.65 -2.71
C SER A 317 2.38 9.08 -1.82
N ASN A 318 3.53 8.42 -1.98
CA ASN A 318 4.73 8.64 -1.20
C ASN A 318 5.23 10.10 -1.31
N SER A 319 5.30 10.64 -2.53
CA SER A 319 5.75 12.01 -2.75
C SER A 319 4.81 13.06 -2.12
N ARG A 320 3.49 12.82 -2.07
CA ARG A 320 2.52 13.72 -1.42
C ARG A 320 2.65 13.69 0.10
N MET A 321 2.84 12.50 0.66
CA MET A 321 3.12 12.35 2.09
C MET A 321 4.40 13.08 2.50
N LEU A 322 5.48 12.87 1.74
CA LEU A 322 6.78 13.50 1.97
C LEU A 322 6.69 15.03 1.88
N PHE A 323 6.00 15.53 0.83
CA PHE A 323 5.71 16.94 0.65
C PHE A 323 4.96 17.54 1.84
N ALA A 324 3.88 16.92 2.27
CA ALA A 324 3.04 17.43 3.35
C ALA A 324 3.80 17.48 4.68
N PHE A 325 4.58 16.45 4.99
CA PHE A 325 5.38 16.41 6.20
C PHE A 325 6.55 17.42 6.17
N ALA A 326 7.16 17.61 4.99
CA ALA A 326 8.17 18.66 4.77
C ALA A 326 7.58 20.06 4.89
N ARG A 327 6.38 20.30 4.33
CA ARG A 327 5.69 21.61 4.42
C ARG A 327 5.55 22.08 5.87
N ASP A 328 5.34 21.15 6.79
CA ASP A 328 5.19 21.45 8.22
C ASP A 328 6.52 21.36 9.01
N GLY A 329 7.66 21.26 8.33
CA GLY A 329 8.99 21.29 8.94
C GLY A 329 9.42 19.98 9.61
N GLY A 330 8.82 18.84 9.26
CA GLY A 330 9.09 17.53 9.87
C GLY A 330 10.34 16.81 9.37
N LEU A 331 10.91 17.26 8.24
CA LEU A 331 12.03 16.61 7.57
C LEU A 331 13.28 17.50 7.51
N PRO A 332 14.48 16.89 7.42
CA PRO A 332 15.65 17.63 6.95
C PRO A 332 15.37 18.24 5.56
N PHE A 333 15.94 19.41 5.26
CA PHE A 333 15.71 20.11 3.99
C PHE A 333 14.24 20.35 3.64
N SER A 334 13.40 20.56 4.65
CA SER A 334 11.95 20.75 4.53
C SER A 334 11.55 21.78 3.47
N ARG A 335 12.28 22.90 3.37
CA ARG A 335 12.00 23.96 2.37
C ARG A 335 12.12 23.44 0.93
N GLN A 336 13.14 22.64 0.64
CA GLN A 336 13.37 22.07 -0.68
C GLN A 336 12.34 20.96 -0.98
N LEU A 337 12.09 20.07 -0.01
CA LEU A 337 11.13 18.96 -0.16
C LEU A 337 9.69 19.43 -0.31
N ALA A 338 9.34 20.59 0.27
CA ALA A 338 8.04 21.22 0.13
C ALA A 338 7.90 22.09 -1.14
N ALA A 339 8.90 22.10 -2.03
CA ALA A 339 8.83 22.87 -3.26
C ALA A 339 7.88 22.22 -4.27
N VAL A 340 6.97 23.04 -4.82
CA VAL A 340 6.03 22.65 -5.89
C VAL A 340 6.48 23.29 -7.19
N SER A 341 6.53 22.52 -8.27
CA SER A 341 6.86 23.03 -9.60
C SER A 341 5.81 24.04 -10.08
N GLU A 342 6.23 25.21 -10.50
CA GLU A 342 5.31 26.23 -11.07
C GLU A 342 4.64 25.74 -12.35
N ARG A 343 5.38 25.02 -13.20
CA ARG A 343 4.91 24.50 -14.49
C ARG A 343 3.98 23.30 -14.33
N TYR A 344 4.37 22.34 -13.51
CA TYR A 344 3.69 21.03 -13.43
C TYR A 344 2.77 20.88 -12.21
N ARG A 345 2.85 21.82 -11.27
CA ARG A 345 2.09 21.81 -10.01
C ARG A 345 2.25 20.50 -9.22
N SER A 346 3.41 19.86 -9.36
CA SER A 346 3.81 18.63 -8.67
C SER A 346 4.89 18.88 -7.62
N PRO A 347 4.95 18.12 -6.52
CA PRO A 347 6.01 18.21 -5.51
C PRO A 347 7.28 17.50 -6.02
N HIS A 348 7.92 18.08 -7.04
CA HIS A 348 8.96 17.45 -7.85
C HIS A 348 10.17 16.98 -7.04
N VAL A 349 10.62 17.75 -6.03
CA VAL A 349 11.75 17.32 -5.18
C VAL A 349 11.37 16.11 -4.35
N ALA A 350 10.16 16.09 -3.76
CA ALA A 350 9.67 14.94 -3.01
C ALA A 350 9.53 13.69 -3.88
N VAL A 351 9.14 13.83 -5.17
CA VAL A 351 9.11 12.72 -6.13
C VAL A 351 10.49 12.08 -6.28
N TRP A 352 11.53 12.88 -6.56
CA TRP A 352 12.88 12.37 -6.77
C TRP A 352 13.50 11.79 -5.50
N VAL A 353 13.24 12.38 -4.34
CA VAL A 353 13.72 11.86 -3.05
C VAL A 353 13.02 10.54 -2.69
N SER A 354 11.71 10.43 -2.91
CA SER A 354 10.98 9.17 -2.73
C SER A 354 11.52 8.05 -3.61
N THR A 355 11.81 8.40 -4.87
CA THR A 355 12.41 7.48 -5.84
C THR A 355 13.81 7.04 -5.43
N ALA A 356 14.65 7.99 -4.99
CA ALA A 356 16.00 7.69 -4.53
C ALA A 356 16.00 6.82 -3.26
N ALA A 357 15.06 7.05 -2.34
CA ALA A 357 14.90 6.23 -1.15
C ALA A 357 14.49 4.78 -1.50
N ALA A 358 13.55 4.60 -2.43
CA ALA A 358 13.18 3.27 -2.92
C ALA A 358 14.36 2.56 -3.62
N LEU A 359 15.14 3.30 -4.42
CA LEU A 359 16.35 2.77 -5.05
C LEU A 359 17.38 2.33 -4.00
N ALA A 360 17.58 3.11 -2.94
CA ALA A 360 18.50 2.75 -1.86
C ALA A 360 18.09 1.44 -1.15
N VAL A 361 16.79 1.22 -0.93
CA VAL A 361 16.26 -0.04 -0.39
C VAL A 361 16.60 -1.21 -1.30
N ALA A 362 16.42 -1.07 -2.62
CA ALA A 362 16.73 -2.14 -3.58
C ALA A 362 18.23 -2.42 -3.69
N LEU A 363 19.08 -1.39 -3.67
CA LEU A 363 20.54 -1.56 -3.66
C LEU A 363 21.02 -2.30 -2.40
N TRP A 364 20.39 -2.02 -1.26
CA TRP A 364 20.64 -2.77 -0.04
C TRP A 364 20.22 -4.24 -0.19
N THR A 365 19.09 -4.51 -0.81
CA THR A 365 18.56 -5.86 -1.09
C THR A 365 19.52 -6.66 -1.97
N GLU A 366 20.06 -6.06 -3.03
CA GLU A 366 20.99 -6.72 -3.96
C GLU A 366 22.31 -7.14 -3.30
N ARG A 367 22.75 -6.44 -2.26
CA ARG A 367 23.94 -6.84 -1.49
C ARG A 367 23.78 -8.22 -0.85
N TYR A 368 22.54 -8.65 -0.62
CA TYR A 368 22.18 -9.95 -0.06
C TYR A 368 21.46 -10.84 -1.10
N ALA A 369 21.83 -10.73 -2.37
CA ALA A 369 21.16 -11.40 -3.49
C ALA A 369 21.08 -12.93 -3.36
N GLN A 370 22.01 -13.55 -2.64
CA GLN A 370 22.00 -14.98 -2.31
C GLN A 370 20.80 -15.40 -1.43
N TYR A 371 20.15 -14.43 -0.75
CA TYR A 371 18.97 -14.64 0.10
C TYR A 371 17.73 -13.93 -0.44
N ARG A 372 17.61 -13.76 -1.77
CA ARG A 372 16.60 -12.89 -2.43
C ARG A 372 15.19 -13.06 -1.90
N GLU A 373 14.73 -14.30 -1.75
CA GLU A 373 13.37 -14.56 -1.29
C GLU A 373 13.17 -14.12 0.16
N ALA A 374 14.10 -14.46 1.04
CA ALA A 374 14.03 -14.06 2.45
C ALA A 374 14.12 -12.54 2.62
N VAL A 375 14.96 -11.87 1.81
CA VAL A 375 15.08 -10.41 1.83
C VAL A 375 13.83 -9.75 1.28
N TYR A 376 13.24 -10.27 0.19
CA TYR A 376 11.99 -9.78 -0.37
C TYR A 376 10.84 -9.89 0.65
N SER A 377 10.69 -11.05 1.28
CA SER A 377 9.71 -11.26 2.35
C SER A 377 9.93 -10.34 3.54
N ALA A 378 11.19 -10.07 3.91
CA ALA A 378 11.53 -9.12 4.98
C ALA A 378 11.15 -7.67 4.62
N ILE A 379 11.33 -7.24 3.37
CA ILE A 379 10.89 -5.92 2.88
C ILE A 379 9.38 -5.83 2.91
N ALA A 380 8.68 -6.87 2.44
CA ALA A 380 7.23 -6.94 2.47
C ALA A 380 6.71 -6.90 3.92
N ALA A 381 7.31 -7.65 4.84
CA ALA A 381 6.96 -7.62 6.26
C ALA A 381 7.24 -6.24 6.90
N LEU A 382 8.42 -5.65 6.64
CA LEU A 382 8.78 -4.32 7.15
C LEU A 382 7.81 -3.23 6.67
N SER A 383 7.50 -3.21 5.37
CA SER A 383 6.55 -2.24 4.82
C SER A 383 5.16 -2.41 5.42
N THR A 384 4.70 -3.65 5.58
CA THR A 384 3.40 -3.97 6.20
C THR A 384 3.36 -3.49 7.65
N ILE A 385 4.36 -3.84 8.47
CA ILE A 385 4.42 -3.43 9.89
C ILE A 385 4.45 -1.91 10.01
N ALA A 386 5.29 -1.24 9.22
CA ALA A 386 5.44 0.21 9.29
C ALA A 386 4.16 0.95 8.87
N LEU A 387 3.51 0.53 7.77
CA LEU A 387 2.26 1.12 7.30
C LEU A 387 1.11 0.86 8.28
N TYR A 388 0.88 -0.39 8.71
CA TYR A 388 -0.21 -0.67 9.65
C TYR A 388 0.00 0.02 11.00
N THR A 389 1.22 0.10 11.51
CA THR A 389 1.52 0.86 12.73
C THR A 389 1.22 2.36 12.52
N SER A 390 1.56 2.91 11.34
CA SER A 390 1.23 4.30 11.00
C SER A 390 -0.28 4.54 10.91
N TYR A 391 -1.08 3.54 10.50
CA TYR A 391 -2.55 3.60 10.53
C TYR A 391 -3.11 3.55 11.96
N GLY A 392 -2.48 2.75 12.82
CA GLY A 392 -2.95 2.56 14.20
C GLY A 392 -2.90 3.82 15.05
N VAL A 393 -1.87 4.66 14.88
CA VAL A 393 -1.70 5.87 15.69
C VAL A 393 -2.85 6.87 15.53
N PRO A 394 -3.24 7.32 14.30
CA PRO A 394 -4.37 8.23 14.14
C PRO A 394 -5.72 7.60 14.51
N ILE A 395 -5.91 6.27 14.30
CA ILE A 395 -7.13 5.56 14.71
C ILE A 395 -7.25 5.59 16.25
N TRP A 396 -6.17 5.27 16.96
CA TRP A 396 -6.15 5.33 18.43
C TRP A 396 -6.37 6.75 18.94
N ALA A 397 -5.69 7.74 18.34
CA ALA A 397 -5.83 9.15 18.71
C ALA A 397 -7.28 9.65 18.48
N GLY A 398 -7.88 9.27 17.35
CA GLY A 398 -9.28 9.57 17.02
C GLY A 398 -10.27 8.94 18.00
N LEU A 399 -10.09 7.66 18.33
CA LEU A 399 -10.90 6.96 19.31
C LEU A 399 -10.85 7.65 20.68
N ARG A 400 -9.65 8.02 21.14
CA ARG A 400 -9.44 8.75 22.40
C ARG A 400 -10.07 10.14 22.35
N ALA A 401 -9.88 10.88 21.27
CA ALA A 401 -10.43 12.23 21.12
C ALA A 401 -11.97 12.24 21.10
N ARG A 402 -12.60 11.24 20.44
CA ARG A 402 -14.06 11.07 20.48
C ARG A 402 -14.58 10.75 21.89
N ARG A 403 -13.95 9.80 22.58
CA ARG A 403 -14.35 9.43 23.95
C ARG A 403 -14.21 10.58 24.95
N SER A 404 -13.24 11.46 24.74
CA SER A 404 -13.03 12.65 25.58
C SER A 404 -13.85 13.89 25.16
N GLY A 405 -14.68 13.79 24.11
CA GLY A 405 -15.47 14.91 23.59
C GLY A 405 -14.67 15.99 22.87
N ARG A 406 -13.38 15.76 22.59
CA ARG A 406 -12.53 16.72 21.86
C ARG A 406 -12.79 16.71 20.35
N TRP A 407 -13.14 15.57 19.77
CA TRP A 407 -13.49 15.45 18.36
C TRP A 407 -15.00 15.33 18.19
N THR A 408 -15.67 16.43 17.95
CA THR A 408 -17.12 16.54 17.83
C THR A 408 -17.60 16.73 16.39
N ARG A 409 -16.79 17.38 15.54
CA ARG A 409 -17.15 17.67 14.14
C ARG A 409 -16.72 16.52 13.24
N LEU A 410 -17.71 15.76 12.77
CA LEU A 410 -17.49 14.65 11.83
C LEU A 410 -17.71 15.13 10.39
N GLY A 411 -16.99 14.51 9.47
CA GLY A 411 -17.25 14.65 8.04
C GLY A 411 -18.58 13.99 7.63
N PRO A 412 -19.00 14.20 6.37
CA PRO A 412 -20.23 13.60 5.83
C PRO A 412 -20.19 12.06 5.78
N TRP A 413 -19.02 11.45 5.71
CA TRP A 413 -18.82 10.02 5.84
C TRP A 413 -18.36 9.68 7.26
N HIS A 414 -19.15 8.97 8.03
CA HIS A 414 -18.83 8.61 9.41
C HIS A 414 -19.51 7.31 9.85
N LEU A 415 -18.93 6.65 10.84
CA LEU A 415 -19.38 5.35 11.36
C LEU A 415 -20.50 5.45 12.40
N GLY A 416 -20.89 6.65 12.81
CA GLY A 416 -21.94 6.86 13.83
C GLY A 416 -21.66 6.10 15.11
N ARG A 417 -22.63 5.30 15.57
CA ARG A 417 -22.55 4.43 16.75
C ARG A 417 -21.53 3.30 16.62
N TRP A 418 -21.19 2.90 15.40
CA TRP A 418 -20.24 1.84 15.11
C TRP A 418 -18.77 2.29 15.17
N SER A 419 -18.51 3.58 15.35
CA SER A 419 -17.15 4.12 15.37
C SER A 419 -16.26 3.45 16.43
N THR A 420 -16.75 3.29 17.66
CA THR A 420 -15.97 2.67 18.74
C THR A 420 -15.65 1.19 18.46
N PRO A 421 -16.62 0.29 18.19
CA PRO A 421 -16.30 -1.11 17.94
C PRO A 421 -15.44 -1.32 16.69
N VAL A 422 -15.67 -0.55 15.61
CA VAL A 422 -14.85 -0.63 14.38
C VAL A 422 -13.41 -0.19 14.64
N ASN A 423 -13.20 0.95 15.33
CA ASN A 423 -11.85 1.41 15.68
C ASN A 423 -11.12 0.43 16.61
N VAL A 424 -11.82 -0.21 17.55
CA VAL A 424 -11.22 -1.24 18.42
C VAL A 424 -10.83 -2.47 17.60
N ALA A 425 -11.71 -2.96 16.73
CA ALA A 425 -11.40 -4.09 15.84
C ALA A 425 -10.19 -3.77 14.93
N ALA A 426 -10.13 -2.55 14.38
CA ALA A 426 -9.00 -2.08 13.58
C ALA A 426 -7.68 -2.12 14.37
N LEU A 427 -7.67 -1.61 15.58
CA LEU A 427 -6.48 -1.58 16.44
C LEU A 427 -6.03 -3.00 16.84
N LEU A 428 -6.97 -3.88 17.17
CA LEU A 428 -6.66 -5.29 17.49
C LEU A 428 -6.04 -5.98 16.28
N TRP A 429 -6.58 -5.77 15.08
CA TRP A 429 -6.03 -6.34 13.85
C TRP A 429 -4.63 -5.81 13.55
N ILE A 430 -4.40 -4.50 13.67
CA ILE A 430 -3.08 -3.89 13.48
C ILE A 430 -2.06 -4.48 14.46
N CYS A 431 -2.41 -4.59 15.74
CA CYS A 431 -1.55 -5.22 16.74
C CYS A 431 -1.24 -6.68 16.37
N THR A 432 -2.25 -7.45 15.95
CA THR A 432 -2.07 -8.85 15.53
C THR A 432 -1.09 -8.98 14.38
N LEU A 433 -1.26 -8.18 13.31
CA LEU A 433 -0.34 -8.19 12.16
C LEU A 433 1.07 -7.76 12.56
N THR A 434 1.21 -6.71 13.39
CA THR A 434 2.52 -6.23 13.83
C THR A 434 3.26 -7.30 14.61
N VAL A 435 2.60 -8.01 15.52
CA VAL A 435 3.20 -9.11 16.26
C VAL A 435 3.54 -10.27 15.34
N LEU A 436 2.61 -10.67 14.48
CA LEU A 436 2.77 -11.83 13.61
C LEU A 436 3.96 -11.68 12.64
N PHE A 437 4.13 -10.51 12.06
CA PHE A 437 5.14 -10.29 11.03
C PHE A 437 6.52 -9.88 11.56
N VAL A 438 6.71 -9.82 12.88
CA VAL A 438 8.04 -9.76 13.51
C VAL A 438 8.51 -11.13 13.99
N LEU A 439 7.66 -12.16 14.00
CA LEU A 439 8.02 -13.52 14.38
C LEU A 439 8.87 -14.21 13.30
N PRO A 440 9.68 -15.21 13.65
CA PRO A 440 10.40 -16.01 12.66
C PRO A 440 9.46 -16.62 11.60
N PRO A 441 9.80 -16.52 10.30
CA PRO A 441 11.11 -16.17 9.73
C PRO A 441 11.34 -14.67 9.48
N ASN A 442 10.41 -13.79 9.82
CA ASN A 442 10.43 -12.37 9.48
C ASN A 442 11.17 -11.52 10.55
N GLN A 443 11.94 -12.13 11.44
CA GLN A 443 12.62 -11.41 12.53
C GLN A 443 13.55 -10.28 12.06
N VAL A 444 14.11 -10.38 10.84
CA VAL A 444 14.91 -9.31 10.23
C VAL A 444 14.07 -8.03 10.06
N ALA A 445 12.84 -8.17 9.62
CA ALA A 445 11.90 -7.03 9.54
C ALA A 445 11.64 -6.44 10.94
N GLY A 446 11.46 -7.29 11.95
CA GLY A 446 11.28 -6.86 13.34
C GLY A 446 12.48 -6.10 13.89
N TYR A 447 13.70 -6.62 13.70
CA TYR A 447 14.92 -5.93 14.14
C TYR A 447 15.13 -4.60 13.41
N THR A 448 14.89 -4.57 12.09
CA THR A 448 14.97 -3.34 11.28
C THR A 448 13.95 -2.31 11.76
N PHE A 449 12.72 -2.73 12.00
CA PHE A 449 11.66 -1.87 12.51
C PHE A 449 11.98 -1.31 13.90
N ALA A 450 12.44 -2.17 14.82
CA ALA A 450 12.85 -1.76 16.17
C ALA A 450 14.03 -0.79 16.14
N GLY A 451 15.04 -1.05 15.30
CA GLY A 451 16.18 -0.16 15.09
C GLY A 451 15.76 1.20 14.52
N ALA A 452 14.90 1.21 13.50
CA ALA A 452 14.34 2.44 12.94
C ALA A 452 13.57 3.23 14.01
N LEU A 453 12.73 2.55 14.81
CA LEU A 453 11.96 3.19 15.87
C LEU A 453 12.90 3.77 16.96
N ALA A 454 13.96 3.07 17.35
CA ALA A 454 14.96 3.57 18.29
C ALA A 454 15.68 4.82 17.78
N LEU A 455 16.07 4.84 16.48
CA LEU A 455 16.66 6.01 15.83
C LEU A 455 15.68 7.18 15.77
N LEU A 456 14.41 6.93 15.46
CA LEU A 456 13.36 7.94 15.46
C LEU A 456 13.10 8.51 16.85
N CYS A 457 13.11 7.68 17.89
CA CYS A 457 13.02 8.12 19.28
C CYS A 457 14.23 9.02 19.63
N ALA A 458 15.45 8.60 19.32
CA ALA A 458 16.64 9.41 19.55
C ALA A 458 16.55 10.75 18.80
N TYR A 459 16.18 10.74 17.52
CA TYR A 459 16.03 11.95 16.70
C TYR A 459 14.94 12.87 17.24
N TRP A 460 13.81 12.32 17.70
CA TRP A 460 12.76 13.09 18.34
C TRP A 460 13.21 13.78 19.63
N PHE A 461 13.78 13.01 20.58
CA PHE A 461 14.12 13.56 21.91
C PHE A 461 15.32 14.49 21.87
N VAL A 462 16.31 14.22 21.01
CA VAL A 462 17.54 15.05 20.92
C VAL A 462 17.29 16.32 20.10
N TRP A 463 16.49 16.25 19.03
CA TRP A 463 16.44 17.32 18.05
C TRP A 463 15.05 17.86 17.76
N MET A 464 14.10 17.02 17.40
CA MET A 464 12.84 17.46 16.79
C MET A 464 11.80 17.91 17.81
N ARG A 465 11.83 17.39 19.03
CA ARG A 465 10.87 17.76 20.10
C ARG A 465 10.77 19.26 20.34
N ALA A 466 11.88 19.98 20.27
CA ALA A 466 11.91 21.44 20.45
C ALA A 466 11.60 22.22 19.16
N ARG A 467 11.87 21.66 17.99
CA ARG A 467 11.84 22.34 16.69
C ARG A 467 10.57 22.08 15.88
N PHE A 468 10.08 20.84 15.93
CA PHE A 468 8.91 20.46 15.15
C PHE A 468 7.63 21.05 15.73
N LYS A 469 7.01 21.94 14.99
CA LYS A 469 5.78 22.63 15.40
C LYS A 469 4.51 21.85 15.04
N GLY A 470 4.56 20.97 14.06
CA GLY A 470 3.38 20.27 13.50
C GLY A 470 2.51 21.14 12.62
N PRO A 471 1.31 20.69 12.25
CA PRO A 471 0.35 21.43 11.45
C PRO A 471 0.03 22.82 12.01
N PRO A 472 -0.33 23.79 11.14
CA PRO A 472 -0.60 25.17 11.56
C PRO A 472 -1.82 25.31 12.47
N VAL A 473 -2.88 24.55 12.24
CA VAL A 473 -4.09 24.51 13.08
C VAL A 473 -3.98 23.34 14.06
N ARG A 474 -4.20 23.62 15.35
CA ARG A 474 -4.08 22.65 16.46
C ARG A 474 -5.38 22.46 17.22
N ASP A 475 -6.33 23.36 17.08
CA ASP A 475 -7.61 23.32 17.76
C ASP A 475 -8.69 22.78 16.83
N ILE A 476 -9.45 21.78 17.29
CA ILE A 476 -10.42 21.00 16.53
C ILE A 476 -11.85 21.40 16.93
#